data_2d43c3b1d4cefa62d89d6196f1dd9515
#
_entry.id   2d43c3b1d4cefa62d89d6196f1dd9515
#
_cell.length_a   1.000
_cell.length_b   1.000
_cell.length_c   1.000
_cell.angle_alpha   90.00
_cell.angle_beta   90.00
_cell.angle_gamma   90.00
#
_symmetry.space_group_name_H-M   'P 1'
#
loop_
_entity.id
_entity.type
_entity.pdbx_description
1 polymer ?
#
loop_
_entity_poly.entity_id
_entity_poly.type
_entity_poly.pdbx_seq_one_letter_code
_entity_poly.pdbx_strand_id
1 'polypeptide(L)'
;MIADRRHIVGTKVVAVIAAGAVIASACTSSSSGVQSERADQSTVSEPGDAQADDVQGNTGTLEWSSCSEAGNTAVSLECATLKAPLDYDDPNGDQINIAVARSAAVGSAADRVGSLVFNPGGPGGSGIDSLGFIPLTMSPEILQRFDLVSFDPRGVGASTALTCDNDLDDQVTLLAGGDDIGWQELVDDTSAQLDTCTAETNALVTHVGTNNAARDLDLLRAALGDDGLSYVGYSYGTRLGATYAELFPDNVRALVLDAAVKPTRDSAELDREQGAGFDRALENFAAACDADADCVLQEIGPTLEVIDALEIEIAEVGSFPTEDPDRVLTPGELSIGIAAALYSKELWPFLASALLTAAIEQDGSLLQVLGDSLVGRQSDGTYDNSQVANSFINCADDAARPNADEQRILATEAADMSTYFADLLRASTGCLGIEAATDPLVIGPAAGSAPIVVIGNTGDPATPYEWSRELADSLDAAVLYTVEAEGHTAYGIIDCVQADIDAYLIGLTVPVDGATCADNTDADFFIPEGDGEIDQLIAFFDCARDAGAGLPDISVADILSDSTLEKALDSIDITDPAVVMAFGVCQEFIPGL
;
A
#
# COMPACT_ATOMS: atom_id res chain seq x y z
N MET A 1 30.52 26.96 2.58
CA MET A 1 31.00 25.88 1.71
C MET A 1 30.86 24.49 2.35
N ILE A 2 30.79 24.35 3.66
CA ILE A 2 30.57 23.06 4.36
C ILE A 2 29.07 22.84 4.61
N ALA A 3 28.29 23.87 4.83
CA ALA A 3 26.83 23.78 5.02
C ALA A 3 26.06 23.37 3.75
N ASP A 4 26.49 23.84 2.57
CA ASP A 4 25.87 23.49 1.27
C ASP A 4 26.05 22.02 0.85
N ARG A 5 27.03 21.32 1.41
CA ARG A 5 27.26 19.89 1.07
C ARG A 5 26.41 18.91 1.90
N ARG A 6 25.92 19.35 3.06
CA ARG A 6 25.05 18.52 3.91
C ARG A 6 23.66 18.30 3.29
N HIS A 7 23.13 19.31 2.60
CA HIS A 7 21.84 19.21 1.91
C HIS A 7 21.81 18.17 0.77
N ILE A 8 22.90 18.05 0.00
CA ILE A 8 22.92 17.20 -1.21
C ILE A 8 23.06 15.72 -0.86
N VAL A 9 23.79 15.38 0.22
CA VAL A 9 23.94 13.98 0.65
C VAL A 9 22.66 13.47 1.33
N GLY A 10 22.02 14.29 2.16
CA GLY A 10 20.75 13.94 2.81
C GLY A 10 19.63 13.60 1.82
N THR A 11 19.46 14.40 0.78
CA THR A 11 18.39 14.23 -0.22
C THR A 11 18.56 12.97 -1.08
N LYS A 12 19.80 12.54 -1.34
CA LYS A 12 20.06 11.33 -2.17
C LYS A 12 20.02 10.02 -1.37
N VAL A 13 20.38 10.05 -0.09
CA VAL A 13 20.23 8.91 0.84
C VAL A 13 18.75 8.64 1.12
N VAL A 14 17.92 9.68 1.26
CA VAL A 14 16.47 9.58 1.40
C VAL A 14 15.82 8.89 0.18
N ALA A 15 16.32 9.08 -1.04
CA ALA A 15 15.81 8.41 -2.23
C ALA A 15 16.07 6.87 -2.22
N VAL A 16 17.10 6.41 -1.49
CA VAL A 16 17.39 4.97 -1.32
C VAL A 16 16.60 4.39 -0.13
N ILE A 17 16.38 5.18 0.92
CA ILE A 17 15.58 4.77 2.09
C ILE A 17 14.08 4.73 1.74
N ALA A 18 13.58 5.66 0.93
CA ALA A 18 12.19 5.64 0.43
C ALA A 18 11.87 4.36 -0.38
N ALA A 19 12.85 3.72 -1.00
CA ALA A 19 12.66 2.44 -1.70
C ALA A 19 12.37 1.26 -0.76
N GLY A 20 12.76 1.32 0.51
CA GLY A 20 12.48 0.28 1.52
C GLY A 20 11.11 0.43 2.20
N ALA A 21 10.58 1.66 2.28
CA ALA A 21 9.32 1.97 2.96
C ALA A 21 8.07 1.85 2.05
N VAL A 22 8.25 1.61 0.75
CA VAL A 22 7.21 1.62 -0.29
C VAL A 22 6.44 0.29 -0.37
N ILE A 23 6.16 -0.36 0.76
CA ILE A 23 5.07 -1.35 0.82
C ILE A 23 3.68 -0.66 0.85
N ALA A 24 3.65 0.67 0.93
CA ALA A 24 2.42 1.45 0.90
C ALA A 24 2.38 2.47 -0.25
N SER A 25 2.34 2.07 -1.49
CA SER A 25 2.25 2.90 -2.71
C SER A 25 3.59 3.35 -3.27
N ALA A 26 3.91 2.92 -4.46
CA ALA A 26 4.63 3.78 -5.38
C ALA A 26 4.94 3.20 -6.73
N CYS A 27 4.87 4.00 -7.65
CA CYS A 27 5.77 4.36 -8.73
C CYS A 27 5.22 4.23 -10.13
N THR A 28 5.14 5.38 -10.71
CA THR A 28 5.30 5.86 -12.10
C THR A 28 4.92 4.93 -13.24
N SER A 29 3.86 5.28 -13.94
CA SER A 29 3.70 4.92 -15.35
C SER A 29 3.29 6.15 -16.17
N SER A 30 4.10 6.49 -17.16
CA SER A 30 3.78 7.49 -18.18
C SER A 30 2.80 6.92 -19.19
N SER A 31 1.61 7.50 -19.28
CA SER A 31 0.57 7.08 -20.22
C SER A 31 0.83 7.56 -21.64
N SER A 32 0.85 6.64 -22.60
CA SER A 32 0.66 6.95 -24.02
C SER A 32 -0.71 6.45 -24.48
N GLY A 33 -1.57 7.40 -24.86
CA GLY A 33 -2.95 7.16 -25.23
C GLY A 33 -3.13 6.28 -26.47
N VAL A 34 -4.07 5.37 -26.39
CA VAL A 34 -4.61 4.60 -27.54
C VAL A 34 -6.07 5.01 -27.75
N GLN A 35 -6.39 5.44 -28.96
CA GLN A 35 -7.72 5.85 -29.39
C GLN A 35 -8.63 4.64 -29.61
N SER A 36 -9.83 4.68 -29.06
CA SER A 36 -10.89 3.68 -29.28
C SER A 36 -11.77 4.00 -30.49
N GLU A 37 -12.01 3.02 -31.34
CA GLU A 37 -13.03 3.06 -32.40
C GLU A 37 -14.39 2.63 -31.86
N ARG A 38 -15.42 3.43 -32.21
CA ARG A 38 -16.84 3.18 -31.87
C ARG A 38 -17.46 2.10 -32.73
N ALA A 39 -18.25 1.22 -32.13
CA ALA A 39 -19.23 0.39 -32.83
C ALA A 39 -20.65 0.57 -32.24
N ASP A 40 -21.65 0.50 -33.13
CA ASP A 40 -22.99 0.98 -33.08
C ASP A 40 -23.99 -0.01 -32.39
N GLN A 41 -25.15 0.51 -31.96
CA GLN A 41 -26.18 -0.08 -31.11
C GLN A 41 -27.02 -1.17 -31.79
N SER A 42 -27.51 -2.16 -31.04
CA SER A 42 -28.96 -2.48 -31.01
C SER A 42 -29.39 -3.69 -30.14
N THR A 43 -30.47 -3.48 -29.44
CA THR A 43 -31.68 -4.28 -29.07
C THR A 43 -31.65 -5.18 -27.82
N VAL A 44 -32.60 -4.84 -26.95
CA VAL A 44 -33.02 -5.43 -25.67
C VAL A 44 -33.87 -6.70 -25.86
N SER A 45 -33.70 -7.70 -24.99
CA SER A 45 -34.72 -8.71 -24.68
C SER A 45 -34.60 -9.23 -23.23
N GLU A 46 -35.74 -9.50 -22.63
CA GLU A 46 -36.07 -9.70 -21.21
C GLU A 46 -35.53 -11.01 -20.58
N PRO A 47 -35.50 -11.13 -19.20
CA PRO A 47 -34.68 -12.07 -18.45
C PRO A 47 -35.35 -13.42 -18.17
N GLY A 48 -34.55 -14.46 -18.11
CA GLY A 48 -34.92 -15.79 -17.65
C GLY A 48 -33.98 -16.24 -16.50
N ASP A 49 -34.59 -16.85 -15.47
CA ASP A 49 -33.93 -17.41 -14.29
C ASP A 49 -32.78 -18.35 -14.65
N ALA A 50 -31.58 -18.04 -14.20
CA ALA A 50 -30.39 -18.88 -14.35
C ALA A 50 -29.87 -19.35 -13.00
N GLN A 51 -29.87 -20.68 -12.87
CA GLN A 51 -29.14 -21.41 -11.81
C GLN A 51 -27.64 -21.19 -11.97
N ALA A 52 -26.92 -21.23 -10.84
CA ALA A 52 -25.46 -21.16 -10.78
C ALA A 52 -24.85 -22.38 -11.51
N ASP A 53 -24.56 -22.21 -12.79
CA ASP A 53 -23.74 -23.12 -13.57
C ASP A 53 -22.34 -22.51 -13.74
N ASP A 54 -21.30 -23.34 -13.60
CA ASP A 54 -19.89 -23.04 -13.82
C ASP A 54 -19.70 -22.02 -14.94
N VAL A 55 -19.26 -20.81 -14.60
CA VAL A 55 -18.81 -19.82 -15.58
C VAL A 55 -17.50 -20.29 -16.18
N GLN A 56 -17.55 -21.22 -17.12
CA GLN A 56 -16.46 -21.49 -18.06
C GLN A 56 -16.37 -20.33 -19.04
N GLY A 57 -16.00 -19.15 -18.55
CA GLY A 57 -15.44 -18.10 -19.39
C GLY A 57 -14.21 -18.65 -20.07
N ASN A 58 -13.97 -18.25 -21.32
CA ASN A 58 -12.80 -18.63 -22.09
C ASN A 58 -11.54 -18.18 -21.31
N THR A 59 -11.03 -19.05 -20.43
CA THR A 59 -9.77 -18.85 -19.70
C THR A 59 -8.64 -18.95 -20.71
N GLY A 60 -8.36 -17.82 -21.38
CA GLY A 60 -7.18 -17.68 -22.23
C GLY A 60 -5.96 -17.99 -21.37
N THR A 61 -5.03 -18.78 -21.90
CA THR A 61 -3.71 -18.94 -21.32
C THR A 61 -3.05 -17.57 -21.24
N LEU A 62 -2.50 -17.20 -20.08
CA LEU A 62 -1.70 -15.98 -19.93
C LEU A 62 -0.48 -16.04 -20.85
N GLU A 63 -0.35 -15.04 -21.70
CA GLU A 63 0.83 -14.90 -22.59
C GLU A 63 1.83 -13.98 -21.91
N TRP A 64 2.88 -14.58 -21.34
CA TRP A 64 3.89 -13.87 -20.59
C TRP A 64 4.93 -13.22 -21.50
N SER A 65 5.29 -11.98 -21.19
CA SER A 65 6.38 -11.21 -21.83
C SER A 65 7.09 -10.39 -20.75
N SER A 66 8.32 -9.94 -21.02
CA SER A 66 8.97 -8.99 -20.11
C SER A 66 8.09 -7.74 -19.92
N CYS A 67 7.97 -7.26 -18.70
CA CYS A 67 7.25 -6.02 -18.43
C CYS A 67 8.01 -4.85 -19.07
N SER A 68 7.41 -4.19 -20.06
CA SER A 68 8.05 -3.10 -20.80
C SER A 68 7.94 -1.73 -20.11
N GLU A 69 7.06 -1.65 -19.09
CA GLU A 69 6.69 -0.42 -18.41
C GLU A 69 6.72 -0.57 -16.88
N ALA A 70 7.10 -1.73 -16.35
CA ALA A 70 7.42 -1.81 -14.94
C ALA A 70 8.55 -0.82 -14.70
N GLY A 71 8.26 0.22 -13.94
CA GLY A 71 9.24 1.22 -13.52
C GLY A 71 10.48 0.52 -12.94
N ASN A 72 11.40 1.23 -12.38
CA ASN A 72 12.66 0.71 -11.84
C ASN A 72 12.41 -0.37 -10.76
N THR A 73 12.00 -1.59 -11.19
CA THR A 73 11.71 -2.70 -10.28
C THR A 73 13.01 -3.41 -9.91
N ALA A 74 13.16 -3.72 -8.62
CA ALA A 74 14.34 -4.41 -8.08
C ALA A 74 14.48 -5.85 -8.57
N VAL A 75 13.46 -6.40 -9.24
CA VAL A 75 13.43 -7.79 -9.76
C VAL A 75 12.92 -7.84 -11.19
N SER A 76 13.33 -8.88 -11.92
CA SER A 76 12.85 -9.12 -13.29
C SER A 76 11.42 -9.67 -13.27
N LEU A 77 10.47 -8.92 -13.81
CA LEU A 77 9.07 -9.31 -13.91
C LEU A 77 8.66 -9.70 -15.33
N GLU A 78 7.76 -10.68 -15.41
CA GLU A 78 7.02 -11.03 -16.61
C GLU A 78 5.58 -10.57 -16.48
N CYS A 79 5.06 -9.88 -17.49
CA CYS A 79 3.71 -9.32 -17.53
C CYS A 79 2.82 -10.10 -18.49
N ALA A 80 1.53 -10.15 -18.16
CA ALA A 80 0.47 -10.70 -19.00
C ALA A 80 -0.83 -9.91 -18.79
N THR A 81 -1.81 -10.11 -19.68
CA THR A 81 -3.14 -9.54 -19.56
C THR A 81 -4.17 -10.66 -19.47
N LEU A 82 -5.00 -10.61 -18.43
CA LEU A 82 -6.18 -11.45 -18.27
C LEU A 82 -7.42 -10.68 -18.76
N LYS A 83 -8.28 -11.33 -19.53
CA LYS A 83 -9.59 -10.79 -19.89
C LYS A 83 -10.62 -11.20 -18.85
N ALA A 84 -11.40 -10.24 -18.35
CA ALA A 84 -12.49 -10.47 -17.42
C ALA A 84 -13.77 -9.78 -17.94
N PRO A 85 -14.96 -10.30 -17.65
CA PRO A 85 -16.20 -9.59 -17.92
C PRO A 85 -16.24 -8.26 -17.15
N LEU A 86 -16.72 -7.20 -17.78
CA LEU A 86 -17.07 -5.97 -17.07
C LEU A 86 -18.14 -6.27 -16.02
N ASP A 87 -19.20 -6.95 -16.46
CA ASP A 87 -20.35 -7.37 -15.66
C ASP A 87 -20.42 -8.91 -15.65
N TYR A 88 -20.34 -9.50 -14.45
CA TYR A 88 -20.44 -10.95 -14.28
C TYR A 88 -21.86 -11.49 -14.48
N ASP A 89 -22.89 -10.63 -14.46
CA ASP A 89 -24.26 -11.00 -14.83
C ASP A 89 -24.44 -11.07 -16.36
N ASP A 90 -23.54 -10.40 -17.13
CA ASP A 90 -23.45 -10.55 -18.59
C ASP A 90 -22.02 -10.94 -19.03
N PRO A 91 -21.58 -12.17 -18.77
CA PRO A 91 -20.19 -12.59 -19.00
C PRO A 91 -19.77 -12.60 -20.48
N ASN A 92 -20.69 -12.49 -21.41
CA ASN A 92 -20.44 -12.39 -22.85
C ASN A 92 -20.55 -10.95 -23.38
N GLY A 93 -20.82 -9.99 -22.52
CA GLY A 93 -20.86 -8.57 -22.81
C GLY A 93 -19.48 -7.94 -22.91
N ASP A 94 -19.38 -6.69 -22.47
CA ASP A 94 -18.13 -5.94 -22.48
C ASP A 94 -17.06 -6.60 -21.59
N GLN A 95 -15.82 -6.55 -22.07
CA GLN A 95 -14.68 -7.15 -21.40
C GLN A 95 -13.70 -6.06 -20.97
N ILE A 96 -13.07 -6.28 -19.81
CA ILE A 96 -12.00 -5.45 -19.29
C ILE A 96 -10.66 -6.21 -19.31
N ASN A 97 -9.59 -5.47 -19.20
CA ASN A 97 -8.23 -5.99 -19.04
C ASN A 97 -7.84 -5.96 -17.57
N ILE A 98 -7.34 -7.06 -17.07
CA ILE A 98 -6.68 -7.17 -15.77
C ILE A 98 -5.20 -7.39 -16.07
N ALA A 99 -4.36 -6.45 -15.64
CA ALA A 99 -2.92 -6.54 -15.76
C ALA A 99 -2.38 -7.47 -14.68
N VAL A 100 -1.47 -8.36 -15.05
CA VAL A 100 -0.90 -9.39 -14.18
C VAL A 100 0.62 -9.38 -14.35
N ALA A 101 1.34 -9.49 -13.23
CA ALA A 101 2.78 -9.68 -13.26
C ALA A 101 3.19 -10.91 -12.44
N ARG A 102 4.36 -11.48 -12.78
CA ARG A 102 4.97 -12.54 -11.98
C ARG A 102 6.49 -12.39 -11.90
N SER A 103 7.03 -12.81 -10.74
CA SER A 103 8.42 -13.18 -10.56
C SER A 103 8.48 -14.72 -10.50
N ALA A 104 9.14 -15.34 -11.47
CA ALA A 104 9.15 -16.80 -11.58
C ALA A 104 9.97 -17.46 -10.47
N ALA A 105 9.51 -18.62 -9.98
CA ALA A 105 10.23 -19.40 -8.98
C ALA A 105 11.67 -19.70 -9.42
N VAL A 106 12.65 -19.48 -8.52
CA VAL A 106 14.06 -19.74 -8.79
C VAL A 106 14.45 -21.22 -8.62
N GLY A 107 13.58 -22.03 -8.01
CA GLY A 107 13.79 -23.47 -7.80
C GLY A 107 13.52 -24.34 -9.02
N SER A 108 13.68 -25.67 -8.86
CA SER A 108 13.36 -26.60 -9.95
C SER A 108 11.85 -26.73 -10.16
N ALA A 109 11.42 -26.99 -11.40
CA ALA A 109 10.00 -27.23 -11.69
C ALA A 109 9.38 -28.39 -10.89
N ALA A 110 10.19 -29.34 -10.40
CA ALA A 110 9.72 -30.45 -9.56
C ALA A 110 9.45 -30.03 -8.12
N ASP A 111 10.05 -28.95 -7.66
CA ASP A 111 9.92 -28.41 -6.31
C ASP A 111 8.85 -27.31 -6.22
N ARG A 112 8.40 -26.79 -7.37
CA ARG A 112 7.40 -25.75 -7.46
C ARG A 112 6.05 -26.23 -6.90
N VAL A 113 5.46 -25.46 -5.99
CA VAL A 113 4.15 -25.69 -5.38
C VAL A 113 3.03 -25.17 -6.28
N GLY A 114 3.20 -23.97 -6.85
CA GLY A 114 2.20 -23.28 -7.64
C GLY A 114 2.49 -21.79 -7.69
N SER A 115 1.46 -21.00 -7.87
CA SER A 115 1.54 -19.54 -7.76
C SER A 115 1.18 -19.10 -6.35
N LEU A 116 1.86 -18.07 -5.83
CA LEU A 116 1.47 -17.35 -4.62
C LEU A 116 1.07 -15.95 -5.04
N VAL A 117 -0.22 -15.65 -4.93
CA VAL A 117 -0.79 -14.39 -5.38
C VAL A 117 -0.79 -13.39 -4.23
N PHE A 118 -0.34 -12.17 -4.49
CA PHE A 118 -0.29 -11.07 -3.54
C PHE A 118 -1.27 -9.96 -3.92
N ASN A 119 -1.82 -9.30 -2.91
CA ASN A 119 -2.50 -8.03 -3.05
C ASN A 119 -2.06 -7.08 -1.93
N PRO A 120 -1.51 -5.89 -2.26
CA PRO A 120 -0.94 -4.96 -1.27
C PRO A 120 -2.00 -4.23 -0.44
N GLY A 121 -3.23 -4.17 -0.91
CA GLY A 121 -4.30 -3.45 -0.22
C GLY A 121 -4.62 -2.08 -0.82
N GLY A 122 -4.83 -1.13 0.02
CA GLY A 122 -5.36 0.19 -0.26
C GLY A 122 -6.83 0.32 0.22
N PRO A 123 -7.90 0.02 -0.59
CA PRO A 123 -7.90 -0.43 -1.99
C PRO A 123 -7.28 0.57 -2.95
N GLY A 124 -6.91 0.11 -4.14
CA GLY A 124 -6.34 0.99 -5.17
C GLY A 124 -4.83 0.87 -5.34
N GLY A 125 -4.13 0.21 -4.41
CA GLY A 125 -2.70 -0.07 -4.55
C GLY A 125 -2.42 -0.99 -5.75
N SER A 126 -1.40 -0.63 -6.57
CA SER A 126 -0.95 -1.46 -7.68
C SER A 126 -0.26 -2.72 -7.17
N GLY A 127 -0.80 -3.88 -7.55
CA GLY A 127 -0.17 -5.15 -7.25
C GLY A 127 1.10 -5.38 -8.06
N ILE A 128 1.17 -4.83 -9.28
CA ILE A 128 2.34 -4.96 -10.16
C ILE A 128 3.52 -4.19 -9.58
N ASP A 129 3.30 -2.94 -9.16
CA ASP A 129 4.36 -2.12 -8.56
C ASP A 129 4.86 -2.75 -7.25
N SER A 130 3.93 -3.20 -6.40
CA SER A 130 4.28 -3.89 -5.15
C SER A 130 5.08 -5.18 -5.40
N LEU A 131 4.77 -5.93 -6.46
CA LEU A 131 5.51 -7.15 -6.81
C LEU A 131 6.97 -6.85 -7.19
N GLY A 132 7.29 -5.62 -7.58
CA GLY A 132 8.66 -5.17 -7.80
C GLY A 132 9.55 -5.26 -6.56
N PHE A 133 8.96 -5.28 -5.36
CA PHE A 133 9.66 -5.28 -4.07
C PHE A 133 9.36 -6.52 -3.21
N ILE A 134 8.18 -7.10 -3.30
CA ILE A 134 7.78 -8.29 -2.51
C ILE A 134 8.85 -9.40 -2.51
N PRO A 135 9.49 -9.78 -3.63
CA PRO A 135 10.52 -10.82 -3.62
C PRO A 135 11.71 -10.51 -2.71
N LEU A 136 11.97 -9.25 -2.40
CA LEU A 136 13.09 -8.85 -1.51
C LEU A 136 12.80 -9.17 -0.03
N THR A 137 11.53 -9.28 0.33
CA THR A 137 11.08 -9.53 1.71
C THR A 137 10.71 -11.00 1.96
N MET A 138 10.69 -11.82 0.91
CA MET A 138 10.30 -13.23 1.01
C MET A 138 11.49 -14.13 1.29
N SER A 139 11.24 -15.20 2.06
CA SER A 139 12.27 -16.20 2.35
C SER A 139 12.77 -16.91 1.08
N PRO A 140 14.01 -17.41 1.09
CA PRO A 140 14.54 -18.22 0.00
C PRO A 140 13.69 -19.46 -0.32
N GLU A 141 13.02 -20.05 0.68
CA GLU A 141 12.11 -21.19 0.49
C GLU A 141 10.88 -20.80 -0.32
N ILE A 142 10.26 -19.66 -0.05
CA ILE A 142 9.11 -19.15 -0.82
C ILE A 142 9.55 -18.87 -2.26
N LEU A 143 10.66 -18.17 -2.47
CA LEU A 143 11.19 -17.85 -3.81
C LEU A 143 11.54 -19.11 -4.64
N GLN A 144 11.96 -20.19 -3.99
CA GLN A 144 12.23 -21.45 -4.68
C GLN A 144 10.97 -22.22 -5.07
N ARG A 145 9.89 -22.05 -4.34
CA ARG A 145 8.71 -22.90 -4.41
C ARG A 145 7.52 -22.31 -5.12
N PHE A 146 7.42 -21.00 -5.21
CA PHE A 146 6.29 -20.32 -5.81
C PHE A 146 6.72 -19.38 -6.92
N ASP A 147 5.93 -19.32 -7.99
CA ASP A 147 5.88 -18.11 -8.79
C ASP A 147 5.15 -17.06 -7.95
N LEU A 148 5.81 -15.95 -7.64
CA LEU A 148 5.16 -14.83 -6.98
C LEU A 148 4.38 -14.06 -8.03
N VAL A 149 3.08 -13.91 -7.83
CA VAL A 149 2.17 -13.29 -8.79
C VAL A 149 1.46 -12.14 -8.12
N SER A 150 1.25 -11.07 -8.83
CA SER A 150 0.31 -10.04 -8.42
C SER A 150 -0.45 -9.49 -9.64
N PHE A 151 -1.48 -8.72 -9.37
CA PHE A 151 -2.30 -8.13 -10.40
C PHE A 151 -2.84 -6.78 -9.93
N ASP A 152 -3.09 -5.90 -10.86
CA ASP A 152 -3.85 -4.70 -10.58
C ASP A 152 -5.35 -5.04 -10.63
N PRO A 153 -6.11 -4.89 -9.55
CA PRO A 153 -7.54 -5.11 -9.59
C PRO A 153 -8.23 -4.24 -10.64
N ARG A 154 -9.45 -4.58 -11.01
CA ARG A 154 -10.29 -3.73 -11.87
C ARG A 154 -10.37 -2.31 -11.29
N GLY A 155 -10.18 -1.33 -12.14
CA GLY A 155 -10.14 0.08 -11.73
C GLY A 155 -8.75 0.60 -11.32
N VAL A 156 -7.74 -0.26 -11.20
CA VAL A 156 -6.43 0.07 -10.61
C VAL A 156 -5.31 -0.01 -11.65
N GLY A 157 -4.36 0.91 -11.58
CA GLY A 157 -3.05 0.85 -12.21
C GLY A 157 -3.07 0.54 -13.71
N ALA A 158 -2.33 -0.49 -14.13
CA ALA A 158 -2.22 -0.93 -15.52
C ALA A 158 -3.40 -1.79 -16.02
N SER A 159 -4.35 -2.15 -15.15
CA SER A 159 -5.63 -2.74 -15.54
C SER A 159 -6.51 -1.73 -16.28
N THR A 160 -7.73 -2.11 -16.68
CA THR A 160 -8.72 -1.12 -17.09
C THR A 160 -8.98 -0.21 -15.90
N ALA A 161 -8.30 0.95 -15.88
CA ALA A 161 -8.21 1.85 -14.75
C ALA A 161 -9.43 2.78 -14.63
N LEU A 162 -9.72 3.21 -13.42
CA LEU A 162 -10.52 4.40 -13.17
C LEU A 162 -9.67 5.62 -13.47
N THR A 163 -10.14 6.50 -14.35
CA THR A 163 -9.45 7.74 -14.69
C THR A 163 -10.34 8.93 -14.36
N CYS A 164 -9.73 9.96 -13.83
CA CYS A 164 -10.38 11.23 -13.53
C CYS A 164 -9.43 12.35 -14.00
N ASP A 165 -9.99 13.37 -14.62
CA ASP A 165 -9.21 14.60 -14.91
C ASP A 165 -9.23 15.47 -13.65
N ASN A 166 -8.38 15.10 -12.68
CA ASN A 166 -8.33 15.75 -11.37
C ASN A 166 -6.98 16.41 -11.14
N ASP A 167 -7.01 17.62 -10.61
CA ASP A 167 -5.88 18.19 -9.90
C ASP A 167 -5.94 17.71 -8.43
N LEU A 168 -5.18 16.64 -8.12
CA LEU A 168 -5.16 16.08 -6.78
C LEU A 168 -4.37 16.94 -5.79
N ASP A 169 -3.50 17.85 -6.25
CA ASP A 169 -2.86 18.85 -5.36
C ASP A 169 -3.93 19.76 -4.74
N ASP A 170 -4.95 20.18 -5.53
CA ASP A 170 -6.10 20.92 -5.00
C ASP A 170 -6.89 20.08 -3.99
N GLN A 171 -7.09 18.78 -4.23
CA GLN A 171 -7.83 17.89 -3.34
C GLN A 171 -7.09 17.62 -2.01
N VAL A 172 -5.79 17.37 -2.06
CA VAL A 172 -4.94 17.24 -0.85
C VAL A 172 -4.97 18.54 -0.06
N THR A 173 -4.90 19.69 -0.72
CA THR A 173 -5.02 21.02 -0.10
C THR A 173 -6.39 21.23 0.53
N LEU A 174 -7.47 20.75 -0.08
CA LEU A 174 -8.83 20.80 0.47
C LEU A 174 -8.98 19.92 1.71
N LEU A 175 -8.50 18.69 1.66
CA LEU A 175 -8.49 17.77 2.81
C LEU A 175 -7.64 18.33 3.97
N ALA A 176 -6.58 19.04 3.63
CA ALA A 176 -5.67 19.70 4.55
C ALA A 176 -6.19 21.04 5.10
N GLY A 177 -7.24 21.63 4.50
CA GLY A 177 -7.73 22.96 4.83
C GLY A 177 -8.53 23.06 6.13
N GLY A 178 -8.84 21.93 6.78
CA GLY A 178 -9.50 21.90 8.10
C GLY A 178 -10.79 22.74 8.17
N ASP A 179 -10.96 23.45 9.28
CA ASP A 179 -12.15 24.30 9.54
C ASP A 179 -12.29 25.53 8.62
N ASP A 180 -11.25 25.91 7.86
CA ASP A 180 -11.25 27.10 7.00
C ASP A 180 -12.02 26.88 5.69
N ILE A 181 -12.19 25.61 5.26
CA ILE A 181 -13.02 25.27 4.11
C ILE A 181 -14.44 24.97 4.59
N GLY A 182 -15.40 25.74 4.05
CA GLY A 182 -16.80 25.51 4.34
C GLY A 182 -17.24 24.12 3.85
N TRP A 183 -17.94 23.35 4.71
CA TRP A 183 -18.47 22.02 4.34
C TRP A 183 -19.17 21.99 2.97
N GLN A 184 -19.93 23.05 2.63
CA GLN A 184 -20.62 23.12 1.33
C GLN A 184 -19.64 23.24 0.16
N GLU A 185 -18.54 23.97 0.32
CA GLU A 185 -17.49 24.09 -0.68
C GLU A 185 -16.82 22.75 -0.93
N LEU A 186 -16.46 22.03 0.13
CA LEU A 186 -15.91 20.68 0.04
C LEU A 186 -16.86 19.71 -0.69
N VAL A 187 -18.16 19.77 -0.41
CA VAL A 187 -19.18 18.93 -1.08
C VAL A 187 -19.32 19.31 -2.57
N ASP A 188 -19.30 20.61 -2.89
CA ASP A 188 -19.42 21.10 -4.26
C ASP A 188 -18.21 20.70 -5.10
N ASP A 189 -16.99 20.80 -4.54
CA ASP A 189 -15.75 20.40 -5.20
C ASP A 189 -15.66 18.88 -5.38
N THR A 190 -15.98 18.10 -4.34
CA THR A 190 -16.08 16.62 -4.46
C THR A 190 -17.05 16.23 -5.57
N SER A 191 -18.22 16.89 -5.65
CA SER A 191 -19.22 16.59 -6.68
C SER A 191 -18.70 16.93 -8.08
N ALA A 192 -18.01 18.06 -8.24
CA ALA A 192 -17.42 18.45 -9.51
C ALA A 192 -16.33 17.48 -9.99
N GLN A 193 -15.50 16.99 -9.09
CA GLN A 193 -14.48 15.97 -9.39
C GLN A 193 -15.11 14.65 -9.81
N LEU A 194 -16.11 14.16 -9.05
CA LEU A 194 -16.81 12.92 -9.37
C LEU A 194 -17.49 12.97 -10.75
N ASP A 195 -18.01 14.14 -11.17
CA ASP A 195 -18.58 14.33 -12.49
C ASP A 195 -17.55 14.13 -13.61
N THR A 196 -16.29 14.49 -13.41
CA THR A 196 -15.21 14.22 -14.38
C THR A 196 -14.89 12.73 -14.43
N CYS A 197 -14.73 12.07 -13.28
CA CYS A 197 -14.46 10.64 -13.20
C CYS A 197 -15.54 9.81 -13.88
N THR A 198 -16.82 10.07 -13.59
CA THR A 198 -17.93 9.28 -14.14
C THR A 198 -18.13 9.50 -15.64
N ALA A 199 -17.76 10.68 -16.16
CA ALA A 199 -17.85 10.97 -17.60
C ALA A 199 -16.84 10.16 -18.42
N GLU A 200 -15.67 9.87 -17.87
CA GLU A 200 -14.58 9.18 -18.54
C GLU A 200 -14.62 7.66 -18.39
N THR A 201 -14.96 7.15 -17.20
CA THR A 201 -14.91 5.71 -16.87
C THR A 201 -16.26 4.99 -16.90
N ASN A 202 -17.34 5.74 -16.98
CA ASN A 202 -18.71 5.34 -17.30
C ASN A 202 -19.21 4.02 -16.64
N ALA A 203 -19.15 2.89 -17.35
CA ALA A 203 -19.70 1.63 -16.85
C ALA A 203 -18.82 0.93 -15.79
N LEU A 204 -17.52 1.22 -15.73
CA LEU A 204 -16.60 0.55 -14.80
C LEU A 204 -16.92 0.92 -13.34
N VAL A 205 -17.30 2.17 -13.08
CA VAL A 205 -17.56 2.72 -11.74
C VAL A 205 -18.50 1.85 -10.90
N THR A 206 -19.54 1.30 -11.52
CA THR A 206 -20.52 0.46 -10.83
C THR A 206 -20.09 -1.01 -10.68
N HIS A 207 -18.94 -1.39 -11.23
CA HIS A 207 -18.45 -2.77 -11.27
C HIS A 207 -17.07 -2.97 -10.60
N VAL A 208 -16.52 -1.96 -9.92
CA VAL A 208 -15.18 -2.04 -9.28
C VAL A 208 -15.19 -2.71 -7.91
N GLY A 209 -16.34 -3.02 -7.34
CA GLY A 209 -16.46 -3.59 -5.99
C GLY A 209 -15.71 -4.90 -5.80
N THR A 210 -15.40 -5.19 -4.55
CA THR A 210 -14.59 -6.34 -4.12
C THR A 210 -15.14 -7.69 -4.55
N ASN A 211 -16.47 -7.86 -4.66
CA ASN A 211 -17.05 -9.11 -5.19
C ASN A 211 -16.57 -9.41 -6.61
N ASN A 212 -16.52 -8.41 -7.48
CA ASN A 212 -16.07 -8.58 -8.85
C ASN A 212 -14.56 -8.79 -8.92
N ALA A 213 -13.77 -8.10 -8.08
CA ALA A 213 -12.35 -8.33 -7.95
C ALA A 213 -12.05 -9.77 -7.45
N ALA A 214 -12.86 -10.32 -6.55
CA ALA A 214 -12.75 -11.71 -6.11
C ALA A 214 -13.07 -12.72 -7.22
N ARG A 215 -14.03 -12.41 -8.10
CA ARG A 215 -14.30 -13.22 -9.31
C ARG A 215 -13.15 -13.14 -10.31
N ASP A 216 -12.53 -11.96 -10.50
CA ASP A 216 -11.33 -11.80 -11.31
C ASP A 216 -10.16 -12.63 -10.75
N LEU A 217 -10.02 -12.68 -9.44
CA LEU A 217 -9.00 -13.47 -8.76
C LEU A 217 -9.19 -14.99 -9.00
N ASP A 218 -10.44 -15.48 -9.07
CA ASP A 218 -10.70 -16.88 -9.44
C ASP A 218 -10.41 -17.16 -10.91
N LEU A 219 -10.72 -16.22 -11.80
CA LEU A 219 -10.30 -16.31 -13.20
C LEU A 219 -8.78 -16.34 -13.32
N LEU A 220 -8.07 -15.52 -12.55
CA LEU A 220 -6.60 -15.50 -12.51
C LEU A 220 -6.05 -16.85 -12.03
N ARG A 221 -6.54 -17.38 -10.90
CA ARG A 221 -6.16 -18.71 -10.39
C ARG A 221 -6.31 -19.78 -11.48
N ALA A 222 -7.46 -19.81 -12.16
CA ALA A 222 -7.72 -20.77 -13.23
C ALA A 222 -6.78 -20.59 -14.44
N ALA A 223 -6.46 -19.33 -14.82
CA ALA A 223 -5.55 -19.00 -15.92
C ALA A 223 -4.09 -19.36 -15.59
N LEU A 224 -3.69 -19.30 -14.32
CA LEU A 224 -2.38 -19.76 -13.80
C LEU A 224 -2.30 -21.29 -13.79
N GLY A 225 -3.43 -22.00 -13.85
CA GLY A 225 -3.50 -23.47 -13.84
C GLY A 225 -3.43 -24.07 -12.44
N ASP A 226 -3.71 -23.29 -11.39
CA ASP A 226 -3.69 -23.73 -10.00
C ASP A 226 -5.05 -24.30 -9.60
N ASP A 227 -5.07 -25.50 -9.01
CA ASP A 227 -6.31 -26.16 -8.53
C ASP A 227 -6.94 -25.38 -7.36
N GLY A 228 -6.13 -24.73 -6.52
CA GLY A 228 -6.55 -23.90 -5.39
C GLY A 228 -5.66 -22.68 -5.23
N LEU A 229 -6.25 -21.58 -4.81
CA LEU A 229 -5.57 -20.30 -4.61
C LEU A 229 -4.66 -20.36 -3.39
N SER A 230 -3.37 -20.03 -3.58
CA SER A 230 -2.48 -19.59 -2.49
C SER A 230 -2.36 -18.07 -2.56
N TYR A 231 -2.64 -17.38 -1.46
CA TYR A 231 -2.84 -15.95 -1.45
C TYR A 231 -2.32 -15.30 -0.17
N VAL A 232 -1.71 -14.14 -0.33
CA VAL A 232 -1.38 -13.22 0.76
C VAL A 232 -2.04 -11.89 0.46
N GLY A 233 -2.96 -11.48 1.31
CA GLY A 233 -3.60 -10.18 1.24
C GLY A 233 -3.19 -9.32 2.42
N TYR A 234 -2.67 -8.15 2.12
CA TYR A 234 -2.34 -7.14 3.11
C TYR A 234 -3.44 -6.09 3.19
N SER A 235 -3.78 -5.62 4.40
CA SER A 235 -4.72 -4.51 4.56
C SER A 235 -6.08 -4.80 3.87
N TYR A 236 -6.53 -3.93 2.96
CA TYR A 236 -7.72 -4.21 2.11
C TYR A 236 -7.64 -5.57 1.39
N GLY A 237 -6.45 -6.05 1.04
CA GLY A 237 -6.28 -7.37 0.44
C GLY A 237 -6.85 -8.50 1.31
N THR A 238 -7.00 -8.30 2.60
CA THR A 238 -7.67 -9.22 3.53
C THR A 238 -9.18 -9.29 3.29
N ARG A 239 -9.81 -8.14 2.98
CA ARG A 239 -11.22 -8.07 2.57
C ARG A 239 -11.42 -8.82 1.25
N LEU A 240 -10.54 -8.61 0.28
CA LEU A 240 -10.55 -9.33 -0.99
C LEU A 240 -10.41 -10.85 -0.77
N GLY A 241 -9.43 -11.29 0.05
CA GLY A 241 -9.21 -12.70 0.36
C GLY A 241 -10.38 -13.35 1.12
N ALA A 242 -10.97 -12.65 2.09
CA ALA A 242 -12.14 -13.13 2.83
C ALA A 242 -13.39 -13.24 1.91
N THR A 243 -13.61 -12.25 1.04
CA THR A 243 -14.68 -12.29 0.02
C THR A 243 -14.46 -13.44 -0.96
N TYR A 244 -13.22 -13.66 -1.40
CA TYR A 244 -12.88 -14.80 -2.25
C TYR A 244 -13.20 -16.14 -1.57
N ALA A 245 -12.82 -16.30 -0.31
CA ALA A 245 -13.09 -17.52 0.44
C ALA A 245 -14.60 -17.78 0.63
N GLU A 246 -15.42 -16.74 0.77
CA GLU A 246 -16.88 -16.87 0.84
C GLU A 246 -17.50 -17.26 -0.51
N LEU A 247 -17.02 -16.64 -1.60
CA LEU A 247 -17.57 -16.92 -2.94
C LEU A 247 -17.07 -18.26 -3.52
N PHE A 248 -15.83 -18.66 -3.18
CA PHE A 248 -15.15 -19.82 -3.77
C PHE A 248 -14.46 -20.71 -2.71
N PRO A 249 -15.18 -21.19 -1.67
CA PRO A 249 -14.55 -21.91 -0.57
C PRO A 249 -13.82 -23.18 -1.00
N ASP A 250 -14.29 -23.87 -2.03
CA ASP A 250 -13.66 -25.08 -2.57
C ASP A 250 -12.36 -24.80 -3.35
N ASN A 251 -12.12 -23.54 -3.75
CA ASN A 251 -10.96 -23.13 -4.53
C ASN A 251 -9.83 -22.54 -3.65
N VAL A 252 -9.96 -22.57 -2.34
CA VAL A 252 -8.94 -22.12 -1.40
C VAL A 252 -7.93 -23.23 -1.14
N ARG A 253 -6.61 -22.94 -1.37
CA ARG A 253 -5.51 -23.80 -0.92
C ARG A 253 -4.91 -23.28 0.39
N ALA A 254 -4.50 -22.02 0.42
CA ALA A 254 -3.90 -21.38 1.58
C ALA A 254 -4.12 -19.85 1.47
N LEU A 255 -4.73 -19.25 2.47
CA LEU A 255 -4.92 -17.82 2.56
C LEU A 255 -4.26 -17.26 3.82
N VAL A 256 -3.46 -16.21 3.63
CA VAL A 256 -2.90 -15.36 4.68
C VAL A 256 -3.53 -13.99 4.55
N LEU A 257 -4.18 -13.53 5.59
CA LEU A 257 -4.89 -12.26 5.68
C LEU A 257 -4.19 -11.43 6.76
N ASP A 258 -3.28 -10.56 6.35
CA ASP A 258 -2.37 -9.83 7.22
C ASP A 258 -2.81 -8.36 7.37
N ALA A 259 -2.88 -7.88 8.60
CA ALA A 259 -3.41 -6.57 8.95
C ALA A 259 -4.87 -6.41 8.50
N ALA A 260 -5.75 -7.19 9.09
CA ALA A 260 -7.07 -7.46 8.56
C ALA A 260 -8.06 -6.29 8.70
N VAL A 261 -8.78 -6.00 7.61
CA VAL A 261 -9.95 -5.12 7.64
C VAL A 261 -11.13 -5.90 8.24
N LYS A 262 -11.82 -5.30 9.22
CA LYS A 262 -12.98 -5.94 9.86
C LYS A 262 -14.12 -6.26 8.90
N PRO A 263 -14.93 -7.30 9.16
CA PRO A 263 -16.01 -7.72 8.28
C PRO A 263 -17.25 -6.82 8.41
N THR A 264 -17.11 -5.55 8.00
CA THR A 264 -18.21 -4.57 7.99
C THR A 264 -18.36 -3.94 6.61
N ARG A 265 -19.54 -3.39 6.33
CA ARG A 265 -19.84 -2.55 5.16
C ARG A 265 -19.99 -1.08 5.56
N ASP A 266 -19.80 -0.75 6.82
CA ASP A 266 -19.96 0.60 7.36
C ASP A 266 -18.60 1.31 7.35
N SER A 267 -18.36 2.14 6.32
CA SER A 267 -17.13 2.92 6.19
C SER A 267 -16.97 3.94 7.30
N ALA A 268 -18.06 4.53 7.79
CA ALA A 268 -17.99 5.48 8.89
C ALA A 268 -17.57 4.80 10.22
N GLU A 269 -17.89 3.51 10.40
CA GLU A 269 -17.37 2.73 11.53
C GLU A 269 -15.85 2.54 11.40
N LEU A 270 -15.37 2.23 10.17
CA LEU A 270 -13.94 2.07 9.90
C LEU A 270 -13.18 3.38 10.17
N ASP A 271 -13.66 4.51 9.65
CA ASP A 271 -13.03 5.83 9.83
C ASP A 271 -12.86 6.18 11.31
N ARG A 272 -13.89 5.94 12.13
CA ARG A 272 -13.83 6.20 13.59
C ARG A 272 -12.76 5.37 14.30
N GLU A 273 -12.69 4.08 14.00
CA GLU A 273 -11.77 3.16 14.67
C GLU A 273 -10.33 3.33 14.15
N GLN A 274 -10.17 3.65 12.87
CA GLN A 274 -8.87 3.94 12.27
C GLN A 274 -8.25 5.22 12.84
N GLY A 275 -9.03 6.31 13.00
CA GLY A 275 -8.56 7.53 13.65
C GLY A 275 -7.99 7.27 15.04
N ALA A 276 -8.69 6.48 15.88
CA ALA A 276 -8.19 6.07 17.18
C ALA A 276 -6.95 5.16 17.11
N GLY A 277 -6.81 4.38 16.02
CA GLY A 277 -5.62 3.57 15.73
C GLY A 277 -4.38 4.44 15.49
N PHE A 278 -4.52 5.46 14.66
CA PHE A 278 -3.45 6.42 14.37
C PHE A 278 -3.07 7.25 15.59
N ASP A 279 -4.03 7.71 16.40
CA ASP A 279 -3.74 8.40 17.66
C ASP A 279 -2.86 7.55 18.58
N ARG A 280 -3.22 6.28 18.77
CA ARG A 280 -2.45 5.35 19.59
C ARG A 280 -1.03 5.15 19.04
N ALA A 281 -0.88 5.00 17.71
CA ALA A 281 0.44 4.82 17.09
C ALA A 281 1.30 6.07 17.24
N LEU A 282 0.71 7.27 17.14
CA LEU A 282 1.42 8.52 17.39
C LEU A 282 1.87 8.64 18.86
N GLU A 283 1.01 8.26 19.81
CA GLU A 283 1.38 8.22 21.23
C GLU A 283 2.52 7.21 21.49
N ASN A 284 2.51 6.06 20.82
CA ASN A 284 3.57 5.06 20.95
C ASN A 284 4.89 5.55 20.34
N PHE A 285 4.87 6.17 19.15
CA PHE A 285 6.02 6.86 18.56
C PHE A 285 6.59 7.90 19.53
N ALA A 286 5.74 8.77 20.05
CA ALA A 286 6.17 9.81 20.98
C ALA A 286 6.78 9.24 22.26
N ALA A 287 6.17 8.20 22.83
CA ALA A 287 6.70 7.53 24.01
C ALA A 287 8.06 6.85 23.76
N ALA A 288 8.24 6.24 22.59
CA ALA A 288 9.51 5.64 22.18
C ALA A 288 10.59 6.71 22.00
N CYS A 289 10.31 7.78 21.26
CA CYS A 289 11.22 8.90 21.06
C CYS A 289 11.60 9.58 22.38
N ASP A 290 10.63 9.87 23.25
CA ASP A 290 10.88 10.51 24.54
C ASP A 290 11.70 9.63 25.52
N ALA A 291 11.68 8.30 25.32
CA ALA A 291 12.46 7.37 26.11
C ALA A 291 13.88 7.13 25.57
N ASP A 292 14.12 7.39 24.29
CA ASP A 292 15.40 7.14 23.63
C ASP A 292 16.28 8.40 23.62
N ALA A 293 17.50 8.29 24.16
CA ALA A 293 18.45 9.42 24.24
C ALA A 293 18.97 9.87 22.87
N ASP A 294 18.87 9.02 21.86
CA ASP A 294 19.32 9.30 20.48
C ASP A 294 18.20 9.92 19.64
N CYS A 295 16.95 10.00 20.15
CA CYS A 295 15.88 10.70 19.44
C CYS A 295 16.13 12.21 19.39
N VAL A 296 16.26 12.74 18.17
CA VAL A 296 16.65 14.14 17.92
C VAL A 296 15.63 15.16 18.44
N LEU A 297 14.35 14.81 18.60
CA LEU A 297 13.32 15.70 19.12
C LEU A 297 13.54 16.07 20.60
N GLN A 298 14.25 15.24 21.37
CA GLN A 298 14.56 15.55 22.76
C GLN A 298 15.39 16.84 22.94
N GLU A 299 16.05 17.31 21.89
CA GLU A 299 16.78 18.58 21.92
C GLU A 299 15.86 19.80 22.07
N ILE A 300 14.57 19.68 21.67
CA ILE A 300 13.64 20.79 21.63
C ILE A 300 12.42 20.61 22.55
N GLY A 301 12.10 19.40 22.98
CA GLY A 301 11.02 19.15 23.94
C GLY A 301 10.40 17.76 23.85
N PRO A 302 9.35 17.48 24.64
CA PRO A 302 8.57 16.27 24.52
C PRO A 302 7.90 16.19 23.16
N THR A 303 7.90 15.00 22.55
CA THR A 303 7.51 14.81 21.16
C THR A 303 6.10 15.33 20.82
N LEU A 304 5.09 15.00 21.64
CA LEU A 304 3.72 15.50 21.42
C LEU A 304 3.62 17.02 21.57
N GLU A 305 4.36 17.62 22.51
CA GLU A 305 4.38 19.10 22.68
C GLU A 305 5.02 19.78 21.45
N VAL A 306 6.01 19.15 20.82
CA VAL A 306 6.62 19.64 19.58
C VAL A 306 5.62 19.58 18.43
N ILE A 307 4.87 18.50 18.28
CA ILE A 307 3.84 18.33 17.25
C ILE A 307 2.73 19.37 17.42
N ASP A 308 2.19 19.52 18.63
CA ASP A 308 1.16 20.51 18.94
C ASP A 308 1.65 21.94 18.64
N ALA A 309 2.91 22.26 18.97
CA ALA A 309 3.50 23.57 18.70
C ALA A 309 3.66 23.82 17.20
N LEU A 310 4.07 22.81 16.43
CA LEU A 310 4.18 22.89 14.98
C LEU A 310 2.83 23.15 14.32
N GLU A 311 1.80 22.41 14.71
CA GLU A 311 0.45 22.56 14.18
C GLU A 311 -0.07 23.99 14.42
N ILE A 312 0.08 24.50 15.64
CA ILE A 312 -0.28 25.87 16.00
C ILE A 312 0.52 26.89 15.16
N GLU A 313 1.84 26.72 15.05
CA GLU A 313 2.70 27.65 14.32
C GLU A 313 2.36 27.68 12.83
N ILE A 314 2.19 26.52 12.21
CA ILE A 314 1.79 26.42 10.80
C ILE A 314 0.43 27.07 10.58
N ALA A 315 -0.55 26.83 11.47
CA ALA A 315 -1.87 27.46 11.40
C ALA A 315 -1.81 29.01 11.55
N GLU A 316 -0.92 29.52 12.43
CA GLU A 316 -0.75 30.98 12.62
C GLU A 316 -0.10 31.68 11.43
N VAL A 317 0.90 31.05 10.76
CA VAL A 317 1.59 31.64 9.61
C VAL A 317 0.92 31.26 8.27
N GLY A 318 0.04 30.27 8.28
CA GLY A 318 -0.70 29.73 7.15
C GLY A 318 -0.06 28.49 6.53
N SER A 319 1.26 28.44 6.39
CA SER A 319 1.99 27.29 5.85
C SER A 319 3.50 27.46 6.01
N PHE A 320 4.25 26.35 5.94
CA PHE A 320 5.70 26.37 5.81
C PHE A 320 6.12 26.17 4.34
N PRO A 321 7.26 26.74 3.90
CA PRO A 321 7.83 26.49 2.59
C PRO A 321 8.32 25.03 2.48
N THR A 322 8.42 24.55 1.24
CA THR A 322 9.06 23.28 0.90
C THR A 322 10.12 23.48 -0.20
N GLU A 323 10.87 22.45 -0.55
CA GLU A 323 11.82 22.49 -1.67
C GLU A 323 11.11 22.75 -3.02
N ASP A 324 9.86 22.31 -3.16
CA ASP A 324 9.02 22.64 -4.30
C ASP A 324 8.42 24.05 -4.10
N PRO A 325 8.82 25.06 -4.89
CA PRO A 325 8.36 26.44 -4.70
C PRO A 325 6.86 26.65 -4.99
N ASP A 326 6.22 25.70 -5.64
CA ASP A 326 4.80 25.74 -5.97
C ASP A 326 3.94 25.04 -4.92
N ARG A 327 4.57 24.43 -3.88
CA ARG A 327 3.90 23.71 -2.79
C ARG A 327 4.32 24.23 -1.41
N VAL A 328 3.46 23.99 -0.45
CA VAL A 328 3.67 24.38 0.96
C VAL A 328 3.20 23.26 1.90
N LEU A 329 3.74 23.22 3.10
CA LEU A 329 3.23 22.35 4.15
C LEU A 329 2.14 23.10 4.94
N THR A 330 0.92 22.63 4.86
CA THR A 330 -0.23 23.07 5.67
C THR A 330 -0.39 22.18 6.92
N PRO A 331 -1.24 22.52 7.90
CA PRO A 331 -1.52 21.65 9.04
C PRO A 331 -2.01 20.25 8.63
N GLY A 332 -2.83 20.16 7.59
CA GLY A 332 -3.31 18.86 7.12
C GLY A 332 -2.24 18.04 6.42
N GLU A 333 -1.35 18.67 5.62
CA GLU A 333 -0.20 17.96 5.04
C GLU A 333 0.79 17.50 6.13
N LEU A 334 0.95 18.24 7.24
CA LEU A 334 1.65 17.77 8.43
C LEU A 334 1.02 16.47 8.97
N SER A 335 -0.30 16.46 9.14
CA SER A 335 -1.01 15.28 9.65
C SER A 335 -0.90 14.08 8.69
N ILE A 336 -0.98 14.31 7.37
CA ILE A 336 -0.79 13.25 6.35
C ILE A 336 0.64 12.70 6.38
N GLY A 337 1.66 13.57 6.49
CA GLY A 337 3.06 13.17 6.60
C GLY A 337 3.33 12.35 7.87
N ILE A 338 2.77 12.75 9.01
CA ILE A 338 2.84 11.98 10.26
C ILE A 338 2.16 10.63 10.07
N ALA A 339 0.92 10.60 9.55
CA ALA A 339 0.18 9.36 9.34
C ALA A 339 0.96 8.38 8.44
N ALA A 340 1.57 8.87 7.35
CA ALA A 340 2.39 8.05 6.46
C ALA A 340 3.53 7.34 7.19
N ALA A 341 4.25 8.04 8.06
CA ALA A 341 5.36 7.46 8.82
C ALA A 341 4.91 6.46 9.89
N LEU A 342 3.69 6.56 10.39
CA LEU A 342 3.16 5.63 11.40
C LEU A 342 2.84 4.24 10.86
N TYR A 343 2.78 4.05 9.54
CA TYR A 343 2.62 2.74 8.93
C TYR A 343 3.81 1.80 9.20
N SER A 344 5.01 2.35 9.44
CA SER A 344 6.21 1.56 9.67
C SER A 344 7.05 2.14 10.81
N LYS A 345 7.40 1.30 11.78
CA LYS A 345 8.29 1.67 12.89
C LYS A 345 9.68 2.10 12.39
N GLU A 346 10.12 1.56 11.27
CA GLU A 346 11.38 1.89 10.61
C GLU A 346 11.42 3.33 10.09
N LEU A 347 10.25 3.96 9.88
CA LEU A 347 10.15 5.37 9.51
C LEU A 347 10.16 6.34 10.71
N TRP A 348 10.06 5.86 11.94
CA TRP A 348 10.01 6.71 13.12
C TRP A 348 11.25 7.60 13.29
N PRO A 349 12.50 7.14 13.06
CA PRO A 349 13.67 8.01 13.08
C PRO A 349 13.59 9.13 12.03
N PHE A 350 13.11 8.79 10.83
CA PHE A 350 12.92 9.78 9.76
C PHE A 350 11.82 10.79 10.12
N LEU A 351 10.70 10.35 10.68
CA LEU A 351 9.65 11.23 11.20
C LEU A 351 10.19 12.20 12.26
N ALA A 352 10.99 11.71 13.20
CA ALA A 352 11.61 12.56 14.22
C ALA A 352 12.47 13.65 13.58
N SER A 353 13.28 13.31 12.57
CA SER A 353 14.10 14.26 11.82
C SER A 353 13.28 15.26 11.02
N ALA A 354 12.21 14.80 10.37
CA ALA A 354 11.31 15.65 9.60
C ALA A 354 10.59 16.67 10.50
N LEU A 355 10.12 16.25 11.67
CA LEU A 355 9.52 17.12 12.68
C LEU A 355 10.52 18.13 13.25
N LEU A 356 11.79 17.71 13.52
CA LEU A 356 12.84 18.61 13.98
C LEU A 356 13.16 19.68 12.93
N THR A 357 13.31 19.29 11.66
CA THR A 357 13.58 20.22 10.55
C THR A 357 12.45 21.24 10.40
N ALA A 358 11.21 20.78 10.44
CA ALA A 358 10.06 21.66 10.42
C ALA A 358 10.05 22.64 11.60
N ALA A 359 10.36 22.17 12.82
CA ALA A 359 10.35 22.99 14.03
C ALA A 359 11.48 24.04 14.10
N ILE A 360 12.68 23.72 13.58
CA ILE A 360 13.83 24.61 13.71
C ILE A 360 14.02 25.48 12.45
N GLU A 361 13.80 24.90 11.27
CA GLU A 361 14.09 25.55 9.98
C GLU A 361 12.84 26.08 9.29
N GLN A 362 11.65 25.75 9.80
CA GLN A 362 10.35 26.03 9.16
C GLN A 362 10.30 25.47 7.71
N ASP A 363 10.93 24.30 7.51
CA ASP A 363 10.98 23.60 6.24
C ASP A 363 10.11 22.33 6.30
N GLY A 364 9.07 22.28 5.47
CA GLY A 364 8.09 21.20 5.41
C GLY A 364 8.44 20.06 4.46
N SER A 365 9.57 20.14 3.75
CA SER A 365 9.92 19.24 2.63
C SER A 365 9.89 17.77 2.99
N LEU A 366 10.48 17.37 4.12
CA LEU A 366 10.55 15.96 4.53
C LEU A 366 9.18 15.39 4.91
N LEU A 367 8.34 16.19 5.57
CA LEU A 367 6.96 15.79 5.90
C LEU A 367 6.11 15.68 4.64
N GLN A 368 6.33 16.57 3.66
CA GLN A 368 5.64 16.50 2.37
C GLN A 368 6.03 15.25 1.58
N VAL A 369 7.31 14.84 1.58
CA VAL A 369 7.76 13.59 0.95
C VAL A 369 7.07 12.36 1.57
N LEU A 370 6.93 12.33 2.90
CA LEU A 370 6.16 11.28 3.57
C LEU A 370 4.70 11.27 3.11
N GLY A 371 4.06 12.44 3.11
CA GLY A 371 2.66 12.58 2.68
C GLY A 371 2.47 12.17 1.21
N ASP A 372 3.34 12.61 0.32
CA ASP A 372 3.33 12.26 -1.10
C ASP A 372 3.34 10.75 -1.33
N SER A 373 4.13 10.02 -0.53
CA SER A 373 4.19 8.56 -0.62
C SER A 373 2.85 7.90 -0.26
N LEU A 374 2.09 8.46 0.65
CA LEU A 374 0.79 7.94 1.08
C LEU A 374 -0.32 8.24 0.07
N VAL A 375 -0.25 9.40 -0.59
CA VAL A 375 -1.29 9.83 -1.54
C VAL A 375 -0.99 9.46 -2.99
N GLY A 376 0.15 8.81 -3.27
CA GLY A 376 0.53 8.33 -4.61
C GLY A 376 1.06 9.42 -5.54
N ARG A 377 1.62 10.52 -4.99
CA ARG A 377 2.22 11.58 -5.79
C ARG A 377 3.59 11.18 -6.30
N GLN A 378 3.80 11.37 -7.60
CA GLN A 378 5.02 11.01 -8.30
C GLN A 378 6.02 12.18 -8.34
N SER A 379 7.30 11.88 -8.58
CA SER A 379 8.38 12.88 -8.63
C SER A 379 8.22 13.92 -9.75
N ASP A 380 7.40 13.65 -10.77
CA ASP A 380 7.07 14.57 -11.85
C ASP A 380 5.84 15.45 -11.55
N GLY A 381 5.26 15.29 -10.36
CA GLY A 381 4.09 16.03 -9.90
C GLY A 381 2.75 15.40 -10.32
N THR A 382 2.76 14.29 -11.03
CA THR A 382 1.53 13.54 -11.33
C THR A 382 1.15 12.65 -10.16
N TYR A 383 -0.07 12.14 -10.18
CA TYR A 383 -0.56 11.16 -9.22
C TYR A 383 -0.86 9.84 -9.92
N ASP A 384 -0.62 8.75 -9.22
CA ASP A 384 -1.22 7.48 -9.63
C ASP A 384 -2.74 7.50 -9.38
N ASN A 385 -3.44 6.44 -9.79
CA ASN A 385 -4.89 6.43 -9.60
C ASN A 385 -5.34 5.76 -8.30
N SER A 386 -4.44 5.53 -7.36
CA SER A 386 -4.73 4.77 -6.11
C SER A 386 -5.82 5.43 -5.27
N GLN A 387 -5.80 6.75 -5.09
CA GLN A 387 -6.79 7.48 -4.30
C GLN A 387 -8.17 7.48 -4.95
N VAL A 388 -8.21 7.65 -6.28
CA VAL A 388 -9.46 7.55 -7.05
C VAL A 388 -10.04 6.15 -6.92
N ALA A 389 -9.24 5.13 -7.16
CA ALA A 389 -9.66 3.73 -7.05
C ALA A 389 -10.09 3.40 -5.61
N ASN A 390 -9.37 3.89 -4.60
CA ASN A 390 -9.71 3.72 -3.19
C ASN A 390 -11.14 4.20 -2.91
N SER A 391 -11.45 5.44 -3.30
CA SER A 391 -12.77 6.03 -3.06
C SER A 391 -13.88 5.24 -3.74
N PHE A 392 -13.72 4.90 -5.02
CA PHE A 392 -14.78 4.19 -5.76
C PHE A 392 -14.95 2.73 -5.31
N ILE A 393 -13.86 2.02 -4.97
CA ILE A 393 -13.95 0.62 -4.51
C ILE A 393 -14.61 0.56 -3.12
N ASN A 394 -14.19 1.40 -2.18
CA ASN A 394 -14.82 1.46 -0.87
C ASN A 394 -16.32 1.80 -0.98
N CYS A 395 -16.67 2.74 -1.85
CA CYS A 395 -18.06 3.09 -2.07
C CYS A 395 -18.84 2.03 -2.85
N ALA A 396 -18.20 1.23 -3.68
CA ALA A 396 -18.84 0.07 -4.30
C ALA A 396 -19.15 -1.04 -3.29
N ASP A 397 -18.35 -1.15 -2.24
CA ASP A 397 -18.54 -2.13 -1.17
C ASP A 397 -19.55 -1.66 -0.11
N ASP A 398 -19.59 -0.36 0.18
CA ASP A 398 -20.52 0.23 1.14
C ASP A 398 -21.90 0.46 0.50
N ALA A 399 -22.94 0.01 1.17
CA ALA A 399 -24.32 0.23 0.73
C ALA A 399 -24.91 1.57 1.20
N ALA A 400 -24.26 2.24 2.17
CA ALA A 400 -24.74 3.50 2.71
C ALA A 400 -24.61 4.64 1.69
N ARG A 401 -25.61 5.50 1.64
CA ARG A 401 -25.59 6.72 0.80
C ARG A 401 -26.18 7.87 1.60
N PRO A 402 -25.42 8.37 2.58
CA PRO A 402 -25.84 9.53 3.37
C PRO A 402 -25.93 10.75 2.47
N ASN A 403 -26.87 11.64 2.76
CA ASN A 403 -26.85 12.98 2.16
C ASN A 403 -25.77 13.84 2.84
N ALA A 404 -25.50 15.04 2.28
CA ALA A 404 -24.42 15.90 2.75
C ALA A 404 -24.51 16.26 4.25
N ASP A 405 -25.72 16.47 4.78
CA ASP A 405 -25.92 16.77 6.21
C ASP A 405 -25.66 15.55 7.09
N GLU A 406 -26.10 14.36 6.65
CA GLU A 406 -25.85 13.09 7.33
C GLU A 406 -24.36 12.74 7.30
N GLN A 407 -23.68 12.91 6.15
CA GLN A 407 -22.25 12.68 6.03
C GLN A 407 -21.43 13.59 6.94
N ARG A 408 -21.81 14.88 7.03
CA ARG A 408 -21.16 15.81 7.96
C ARG A 408 -21.26 15.34 9.41
N ILE A 409 -22.39 14.74 9.80
CA ILE A 409 -22.55 14.18 11.15
C ILE A 409 -21.58 13.01 11.34
N LEU A 410 -21.51 12.08 10.36
CA LEU A 410 -20.62 10.92 10.43
C LEU A 410 -19.15 11.33 10.51
N ALA A 411 -18.72 12.29 9.67
CA ALA A 411 -17.37 12.83 9.68
C ALA A 411 -17.03 13.53 11.01
N THR A 412 -18.01 14.25 11.59
CA THR A 412 -17.84 14.87 12.92
C THR A 412 -17.72 13.82 14.01
N GLU A 413 -18.54 12.77 13.97
CA GLU A 413 -18.47 11.67 14.95
C GLU A 413 -17.13 10.91 14.84
N ALA A 414 -16.57 10.74 13.64
CA ALA A 414 -15.25 10.16 13.44
C ALA A 414 -14.15 11.09 14.02
N ALA A 415 -14.21 12.38 13.72
CA ALA A 415 -13.29 13.38 14.24
C ALA A 415 -13.30 13.46 15.78
N ASP A 416 -14.47 13.34 16.41
CA ASP A 416 -14.58 13.34 17.87
C ASP A 416 -13.90 12.13 18.55
N MET A 417 -13.55 11.10 17.79
CA MET A 417 -12.83 9.91 18.28
C MET A 417 -11.31 10.00 18.13
N SER A 418 -10.80 11.03 17.45
CA SER A 418 -9.38 11.26 17.24
C SER A 418 -8.96 12.60 17.85
N THR A 419 -7.76 12.62 18.43
CA THR A 419 -7.17 13.84 19.01
C THR A 419 -6.30 14.56 17.98
N TYR A 420 -5.50 13.80 17.24
CA TYR A 420 -4.45 14.34 16.35
C TYR A 420 -4.84 14.36 14.87
N PHE A 421 -5.78 13.51 14.46
CA PHE A 421 -6.22 13.38 13.06
C PHE A 421 -7.67 13.83 12.86
N ALA A 422 -8.22 14.57 13.82
CA ALA A 422 -9.62 15.00 13.82
C ALA A 422 -9.98 15.80 12.55
N ASP A 423 -9.10 16.68 12.08
CA ASP A 423 -9.38 17.56 10.94
C ASP A 423 -9.40 16.79 9.61
N LEU A 424 -8.52 15.81 9.44
CA LEU A 424 -8.58 14.89 8.27
C LEU A 424 -9.89 14.10 8.24
N LEU A 425 -10.32 13.58 9.39
CA LEU A 425 -11.58 12.82 9.49
C LEU A 425 -12.80 13.72 9.27
N ARG A 426 -12.75 14.97 9.74
CA ARG A 426 -13.84 15.95 9.55
C ARG A 426 -14.04 16.34 8.11
N ALA A 427 -12.99 16.27 7.30
CA ALA A 427 -13.02 16.52 5.85
C ALA A 427 -13.49 15.32 5.03
N SER A 428 -13.83 14.16 5.64
CA SER A 428 -14.29 12.97 4.92
C SER A 428 -15.66 13.19 4.28
N THR A 429 -15.71 13.23 2.96
CA THR A 429 -16.96 13.28 2.18
C THR A 429 -17.58 11.89 1.98
N GLY A 430 -16.90 10.84 2.37
CA GLY A 430 -17.36 9.46 2.23
C GLY A 430 -17.78 9.14 0.80
N CYS A 431 -18.98 8.58 0.66
CA CYS A 431 -19.53 8.20 -0.66
C CYS A 431 -20.50 9.22 -1.24
N LEU A 432 -20.41 10.51 -0.87
CA LEU A 432 -21.25 11.56 -1.45
C LEU A 432 -21.08 11.63 -2.98
N GLY A 433 -22.18 11.64 -3.71
CA GLY A 433 -22.19 11.75 -5.17
C GLY A 433 -21.84 10.45 -5.92
N ILE A 434 -21.34 9.42 -5.28
CA ILE A 434 -21.08 8.11 -5.90
C ILE A 434 -22.35 7.27 -5.92
N GLU A 435 -22.69 6.68 -7.06
CA GLU A 435 -23.85 5.79 -7.17
C GLU A 435 -23.67 4.52 -6.31
N ALA A 436 -24.78 4.00 -5.79
CA ALA A 436 -24.75 2.76 -5.03
C ALA A 436 -24.35 1.58 -5.93
N ALA A 437 -23.53 0.68 -5.41
CA ALA A 437 -23.16 -0.53 -6.11
C ALA A 437 -24.36 -1.42 -6.42
N THR A 438 -24.34 -2.04 -7.59
CA THR A 438 -25.35 -3.02 -8.00
C THR A 438 -25.09 -4.40 -7.38
N ASP A 439 -23.86 -4.67 -6.99
CA ASP A 439 -23.40 -5.93 -6.37
C ASP A 439 -22.71 -5.64 -5.03
N PRO A 440 -23.48 -5.44 -3.93
CA PRO A 440 -22.92 -5.05 -2.64
C PRO A 440 -22.02 -6.16 -2.06
N LEU A 441 -20.98 -5.73 -1.32
CA LEU A 441 -19.98 -6.62 -0.71
C LEU A 441 -20.61 -7.84 -0.01
N VAL A 442 -20.13 -9.03 -0.34
CA VAL A 442 -20.51 -10.27 0.34
C VAL A 442 -19.59 -10.47 1.55
N ILE A 443 -20.19 -10.60 2.71
CA ILE A 443 -19.51 -10.93 3.97
C ILE A 443 -20.11 -12.21 4.51
N GLY A 444 -19.29 -13.20 4.76
CA GLY A 444 -19.77 -14.51 5.22
C GLY A 444 -18.67 -15.33 5.89
N PRO A 445 -19.05 -16.50 6.45
CA PRO A 445 -18.16 -17.32 7.25
C PRO A 445 -17.15 -18.13 6.43
N ALA A 446 -17.16 -18.05 5.10
CA ALA A 446 -16.37 -18.88 4.19
C ALA A 446 -16.51 -20.39 4.49
N ALA A 447 -17.75 -20.82 4.69
CA ALA A 447 -18.07 -22.17 5.16
C ALA A 447 -17.54 -23.25 4.20
N GLY A 448 -16.71 -24.15 4.71
CA GLY A 448 -16.11 -25.25 3.94
C GLY A 448 -14.77 -24.92 3.30
N SER A 449 -14.26 -23.69 3.43
CA SER A 449 -12.93 -23.35 2.93
C SER A 449 -11.81 -24.12 3.67
N ALA A 450 -10.63 -24.22 3.05
CA ALA A 450 -9.41 -24.60 3.76
C ALA A 450 -9.11 -23.62 4.91
N PRO A 451 -8.27 -24.00 5.89
CA PRO A 451 -7.87 -23.10 6.97
C PRO A 451 -7.32 -21.77 6.45
N ILE A 452 -7.69 -20.68 7.10
CA ILE A 452 -7.27 -19.31 6.77
C ILE A 452 -6.44 -18.79 7.96
N VAL A 453 -5.28 -18.18 7.69
CA VAL A 453 -4.48 -17.54 8.74
C VAL A 453 -4.74 -16.04 8.70
N VAL A 454 -5.22 -15.50 9.81
CA VAL A 454 -5.42 -14.06 10.00
C VAL A 454 -4.32 -13.55 10.93
N ILE A 455 -3.57 -12.55 10.48
CA ILE A 455 -2.47 -11.93 11.24
C ILE A 455 -2.90 -10.54 11.67
N GLY A 456 -2.56 -10.15 12.89
CA GLY A 456 -2.81 -8.79 13.38
C GLY A 456 -1.70 -8.31 14.30
N ASN A 457 -1.21 -7.09 14.03
CA ASN A 457 -0.26 -6.39 14.87
C ASN A 457 -0.99 -5.63 15.98
N THR A 458 -0.48 -5.70 17.20
CA THR A 458 -1.11 -5.03 18.35
C THR A 458 -1.00 -3.52 18.30
N GLY A 459 -0.01 -2.98 17.58
CA GLY A 459 0.23 -1.55 17.38
C GLY A 459 -0.16 -1.03 15.99
N ASP A 460 -0.94 -1.78 15.21
CA ASP A 460 -1.35 -1.37 13.86
C ASP A 460 -2.20 -0.09 13.88
N PRO A 461 -1.76 0.99 13.19
CA PRO A 461 -2.52 2.23 13.10
C PRO A 461 -3.70 2.17 12.14
N ALA A 462 -3.51 1.51 10.99
CA ALA A 462 -4.42 1.55 9.85
C ALA A 462 -5.53 0.51 9.94
N THR A 463 -5.20 -0.68 10.46
CA THR A 463 -6.16 -1.76 10.72
C THR A 463 -6.01 -2.24 12.16
N PRO A 464 -6.64 -1.56 13.12
CA PRO A 464 -6.51 -1.89 14.54
C PRO A 464 -6.63 -3.38 14.82
N TYR A 465 -5.81 -3.92 15.72
CA TYR A 465 -5.71 -5.36 16.03
C TYR A 465 -7.08 -6.04 16.26
N GLU A 466 -8.02 -5.31 16.84
CA GLU A 466 -9.38 -5.77 17.08
C GLU A 466 -10.07 -6.22 15.79
N TRP A 467 -9.77 -5.58 14.66
CA TRP A 467 -10.33 -5.94 13.36
C TRP A 467 -9.87 -7.31 12.89
N SER A 468 -8.58 -7.65 13.12
CA SER A 468 -8.05 -8.98 12.82
C SER A 468 -8.73 -10.06 13.67
N ARG A 469 -9.01 -9.76 14.94
CA ARG A 469 -9.78 -10.67 15.81
C ARG A 469 -11.21 -10.86 15.29
N GLU A 470 -11.89 -9.76 14.95
CA GLU A 470 -13.27 -9.81 14.45
C GLU A 470 -13.35 -10.57 13.12
N LEU A 471 -12.38 -10.37 12.21
CA LEU A 471 -12.33 -11.14 10.97
C LEU A 471 -12.11 -12.63 11.24
N ALA A 472 -11.15 -12.98 12.11
CA ALA A 472 -10.89 -14.38 12.47
C ALA A 472 -12.12 -15.04 13.11
N ASP A 473 -12.80 -14.33 14.01
CA ASP A 473 -14.04 -14.81 14.68
C ASP A 473 -15.21 -14.97 13.69
N SER A 474 -15.21 -14.25 12.56
CA SER A 474 -16.28 -14.30 11.55
C SER A 474 -16.13 -15.45 10.56
N LEU A 475 -14.95 -16.04 10.42
CA LEU A 475 -14.62 -17.08 9.45
C LEU A 475 -14.60 -18.46 10.12
N ASP A 476 -15.31 -19.45 9.54
CA ASP A 476 -15.47 -20.80 10.13
C ASP A 476 -14.13 -21.56 10.32
N ALA A 477 -13.15 -21.30 9.45
CA ALA A 477 -11.89 -22.04 9.40
C ALA A 477 -10.65 -21.16 9.67
N ALA A 478 -10.83 -19.96 10.22
CA ALA A 478 -9.70 -19.08 10.50
C ALA A 478 -8.96 -19.46 11.78
N VAL A 479 -7.67 -19.16 11.81
CA VAL A 479 -6.83 -19.12 13.00
C VAL A 479 -6.23 -17.73 13.13
N LEU A 480 -6.22 -17.18 14.35
CA LEU A 480 -5.64 -15.87 14.63
C LEU A 480 -4.15 -16.04 15.00
N TYR A 481 -3.30 -15.25 14.37
CA TYR A 481 -1.90 -15.09 14.70
C TYR A 481 -1.66 -13.65 15.18
N THR A 482 -1.27 -13.49 16.44
CA THR A 482 -1.04 -12.17 17.03
C THR A 482 0.44 -11.82 16.96
N VAL A 483 0.74 -10.62 16.47
CA VAL A 483 2.10 -10.08 16.47
C VAL A 483 2.14 -8.87 17.42
N GLU A 484 2.95 -8.96 18.46
CA GLU A 484 3.20 -7.86 19.39
C GLU A 484 4.24 -6.93 18.74
N ALA A 485 3.77 -6.01 17.90
CA ALA A 485 4.59 -5.10 17.12
C ALA A 485 3.86 -3.79 16.84
N GLU A 486 4.60 -2.74 16.55
CA GLU A 486 4.13 -1.50 15.96
C GLU A 486 4.15 -1.59 14.43
N GLY A 487 3.33 -0.74 13.79
CA GLY A 487 3.26 -0.65 12.33
C GLY A 487 2.24 -1.58 11.70
N HIS A 488 2.08 -1.39 10.40
CA HIS A 488 1.05 -2.02 9.57
C HIS A 488 1.62 -3.22 8.82
N THR A 489 0.98 -4.39 8.92
CA THR A 489 1.40 -5.68 8.36
C THR A 489 2.61 -6.32 9.08
N ALA A 490 2.80 -7.64 8.88
CA ALA A 490 3.86 -8.39 9.56
C ALA A 490 4.62 -9.38 8.65
N TYR A 491 3.93 -10.13 7.78
CA TYR A 491 4.57 -11.14 6.96
C TYR A 491 5.45 -10.52 5.89
N GLY A 492 6.72 -10.91 5.86
CA GLY A 492 7.74 -10.32 5.01
C GLY A 492 8.47 -9.13 5.65
N ILE A 493 8.04 -8.69 6.86
CA ILE A 493 8.65 -7.57 7.58
C ILE A 493 9.20 -8.04 8.93
N ILE A 494 8.42 -8.83 9.67
CA ILE A 494 8.74 -9.23 11.04
C ILE A 494 9.22 -10.68 11.07
N ASP A 495 10.46 -10.90 11.46
CA ASP A 495 11.14 -12.20 11.40
C ASP A 495 10.40 -13.32 12.13
N CYS A 496 9.80 -13.05 13.28
CA CYS A 496 9.21 -14.10 14.11
C CYS A 496 7.98 -14.74 13.49
N VAL A 497 7.28 -14.05 12.56
CA VAL A 497 6.10 -14.57 11.88
C VAL A 497 6.46 -15.38 10.63
N GLN A 498 7.62 -15.08 10.04
CA GLN A 498 8.05 -15.59 8.74
C GLN A 498 8.03 -17.12 8.66
N ALA A 499 8.65 -17.81 9.62
CA ALA A 499 8.82 -19.28 9.57
C ALA A 499 7.49 -20.05 9.66
N ASP A 500 6.54 -19.57 10.47
CA ASP A 500 5.24 -20.23 10.65
C ASP A 500 4.36 -20.03 9.41
N ILE A 501 4.39 -18.85 8.82
CA ILE A 501 3.62 -18.54 7.61
C ILE A 501 4.21 -19.25 6.38
N ASP A 502 5.53 -19.30 6.24
CA ASP A 502 6.19 -20.09 5.20
C ASP A 502 5.81 -21.58 5.30
N ALA A 503 5.84 -22.16 6.51
CA ALA A 503 5.45 -23.55 6.73
C ALA A 503 3.98 -23.81 6.35
N TYR A 504 3.11 -22.83 6.59
CA TYR A 504 1.71 -22.90 6.17
C TYR A 504 1.57 -22.80 4.64
N LEU A 505 2.16 -21.80 4.01
CA LEU A 505 2.07 -21.60 2.57
C LEU A 505 2.67 -22.78 1.78
N ILE A 506 3.84 -23.28 2.20
CA ILE A 506 4.53 -24.38 1.52
C ILE A 506 3.87 -25.73 1.80
N GLY A 507 3.70 -26.07 3.07
CA GLY A 507 3.37 -27.41 3.54
C GLY A 507 1.98 -27.56 4.16
N LEU A 508 1.16 -26.51 4.16
CA LEU A 508 -0.16 -26.46 4.82
C LEU A 508 -0.10 -26.78 6.32
N THR A 509 1.02 -26.44 6.95
CA THR A 509 1.18 -26.55 8.40
C THR A 509 0.53 -25.34 9.06
N VAL A 510 -0.74 -25.49 9.43
CA VAL A 510 -1.52 -24.39 10.04
C VAL A 510 -0.93 -24.02 11.40
N PRO A 511 -0.64 -22.73 11.66
CA PRO A 511 -0.26 -22.27 13.00
C PRO A 511 -1.32 -22.61 14.05
N VAL A 512 -0.91 -22.66 15.30
CA VAL A 512 -1.86 -22.89 16.40
C VAL A 512 -2.74 -21.64 16.55
N ASP A 513 -4.05 -21.84 16.64
CA ASP A 513 -4.97 -20.72 16.89
C ASP A 513 -4.61 -19.99 18.20
N GLY A 514 -4.52 -18.65 18.12
CA GLY A 514 -4.03 -17.80 19.19
C GLY A 514 -2.50 -17.85 19.36
N ALA A 515 -1.74 -18.32 18.36
CA ALA A 515 -0.29 -18.18 18.35
C ALA A 515 0.12 -16.72 18.46
N THR A 516 1.23 -16.46 19.15
CA THR A 516 1.76 -15.11 19.33
C THR A 516 3.26 -15.09 19.08
N CYS A 517 3.74 -14.01 18.48
CA CYS A 517 5.15 -13.66 18.51
C CYS A 517 5.33 -12.17 18.79
N ALA A 518 6.52 -11.77 19.19
CA ALA A 518 6.82 -10.39 19.50
C ALA A 518 7.99 -9.91 18.65
N ASP A 519 7.83 -8.74 18.05
CA ASP A 519 8.95 -7.97 17.55
C ASP A 519 9.66 -7.36 18.78
N ASN A 520 10.86 -7.84 19.06
CA ASN A 520 11.66 -7.37 20.19
C ASN A 520 12.70 -6.32 19.75
N THR A 521 12.59 -5.79 18.54
CA THR A 521 13.43 -4.70 18.08
C THR A 521 12.90 -3.38 18.62
N ASP A 522 13.76 -2.58 19.21
CA ASP A 522 13.43 -1.18 19.55
C ASP A 522 13.47 -0.33 18.27
N ALA A 523 12.72 0.76 18.20
CA ALA A 523 12.92 1.75 17.16
C ALA A 523 14.33 2.34 17.37
N ASP A 524 15.17 2.26 16.36
CA ASP A 524 16.54 2.79 16.43
C ASP A 524 16.55 4.24 15.94
N PHE A 525 16.47 5.18 16.87
CA PHE A 525 16.53 6.63 16.57
C PHE A 525 17.94 7.14 16.28
N PHE A 526 18.93 6.26 16.36
CA PHE A 526 20.29 6.64 16.03
C PHE A 526 20.41 6.88 14.51
N ILE A 527 20.51 8.14 14.14
CA ILE A 527 20.87 8.54 12.76
C ILE A 527 22.38 8.77 12.78
N PRO A 528 23.19 7.93 12.11
CA PRO A 528 24.63 8.09 12.09
C PRO A 528 24.98 9.50 11.57
N GLU A 529 25.74 10.27 12.35
CA GLU A 529 26.32 11.50 11.83
C GLU A 529 27.25 11.13 10.66
N GLY A 530 26.97 11.63 9.47
CA GLY A 530 27.59 11.56 8.15
C GLY A 530 28.93 10.85 7.88
N ASP A 531 29.69 10.52 8.90
CA ASP A 531 30.97 9.81 8.75
C ASP A 531 30.81 8.27 8.85
N GLY A 532 29.75 7.79 9.50
CA GLY A 532 29.45 6.35 9.62
C GLY A 532 28.68 5.78 8.42
N GLU A 533 27.81 6.55 7.79
CA GLU A 533 27.08 6.14 6.60
C GLU A 533 27.98 5.83 5.41
N ILE A 534 29.05 6.60 5.25
CA ILE A 534 30.06 6.36 4.21
C ILE A 534 30.75 5.02 4.47
N ASP A 535 31.13 4.72 5.71
CA ASP A 535 31.79 3.46 6.08
C ASP A 535 30.81 2.27 5.94
N GLN A 536 29.55 2.44 6.29
CA GLN A 536 28.50 1.42 6.10
C GLN A 536 28.21 1.19 4.60
N LEU A 537 28.10 2.24 3.80
CA LEU A 537 27.92 2.12 2.37
C LEU A 537 29.11 1.42 1.70
N ILE A 538 30.35 1.70 2.13
CA ILE A 538 31.55 0.98 1.68
C ILE A 538 31.47 -0.48 2.11
N ALA A 539 31.13 -0.76 3.38
CA ALA A 539 30.99 -2.11 3.88
C ALA A 539 29.91 -2.90 3.14
N PHE A 540 28.81 -2.25 2.77
CA PHE A 540 27.77 -2.82 1.92
C PHE A 540 28.33 -3.20 0.53
N PHE A 541 29.02 -2.28 -0.15
CA PHE A 541 29.60 -2.56 -1.46
C PHE A 541 30.67 -3.66 -1.40
N ASP A 542 31.49 -3.70 -0.33
CA ASP A 542 32.48 -4.74 -0.10
C ASP A 542 31.82 -6.11 0.12
N CYS A 543 30.83 -6.18 1.01
CA CYS A 543 30.05 -7.38 1.27
C CYS A 543 29.37 -7.88 -0.01
N ALA A 544 28.74 -7.00 -0.77
CA ALA A 544 28.02 -7.36 -1.97
C ALA A 544 28.96 -7.88 -3.09
N ARG A 545 30.17 -7.33 -3.20
CA ARG A 545 31.22 -7.89 -4.08
C ARG A 545 31.68 -9.26 -3.61
N ASP A 546 31.89 -9.44 -2.32
CA ASP A 546 32.27 -10.74 -1.74
C ASP A 546 31.18 -11.80 -1.92
N ALA A 547 29.91 -11.36 -1.93
CA ALA A 547 28.77 -12.19 -2.26
C ALA A 547 28.62 -12.49 -3.76
N GLY A 548 29.51 -11.94 -4.62
CA GLY A 548 29.58 -12.22 -6.05
C GLY A 548 28.83 -11.21 -6.94
N ALA A 549 28.31 -10.13 -6.38
CA ALA A 549 27.78 -9.04 -7.18
C ALA A 549 28.91 -8.31 -7.93
N GLY A 550 28.71 -8.06 -9.22
CA GLY A 550 29.68 -7.36 -10.08
C GLY A 550 29.77 -5.85 -9.80
N LEU A 551 29.78 -5.45 -8.53
CA LEU A 551 29.76 -4.05 -8.13
C LEU A 551 31.13 -3.40 -8.23
N PRO A 552 31.23 -2.08 -8.51
CA PRO A 552 32.50 -1.36 -8.56
C PRO A 552 33.14 -1.28 -7.17
N ASP A 553 34.47 -1.16 -7.14
CA ASP A 553 35.24 -0.83 -5.94
C ASP A 553 35.07 0.66 -5.66
N ILE A 554 34.37 1.00 -4.58
CA ILE A 554 34.00 2.37 -4.20
C ILE A 554 34.79 2.80 -2.96
N SER A 555 35.53 3.89 -3.09
CA SER A 555 36.26 4.51 -1.99
C SER A 555 35.48 5.68 -1.36
N VAL A 556 35.89 6.10 -0.17
CA VAL A 556 35.39 7.33 0.46
C VAL A 556 35.47 8.55 -0.49
N ALA A 557 36.54 8.64 -1.28
CA ALA A 557 36.72 9.73 -2.23
C ALA A 557 35.73 9.69 -3.39
N ASP A 558 35.31 8.49 -3.78
CA ASP A 558 34.30 8.30 -4.83
C ASP A 558 32.91 8.65 -4.33
N ILE A 559 32.57 8.32 -3.08
CA ILE A 559 31.29 8.65 -2.43
C ILE A 559 31.15 10.17 -2.23
N LEU A 560 32.25 10.84 -1.89
CA LEU A 560 32.28 12.30 -1.73
C LEU A 560 32.29 13.07 -3.06
N SER A 561 32.41 12.36 -4.20
CA SER A 561 32.35 12.93 -5.54
C SER A 561 31.00 12.63 -6.18
N ASP A 562 30.09 13.62 -6.20
CA ASP A 562 28.74 13.51 -6.75
C ASP A 562 28.67 12.78 -8.10
N SER A 563 29.61 13.06 -9.01
CA SER A 563 29.60 12.46 -10.35
C SER A 563 30.08 11.02 -10.39
N THR A 564 30.76 10.53 -9.34
CA THR A 564 31.33 9.18 -9.28
C THR A 564 30.38 8.23 -8.59
N LEU A 565 29.73 8.66 -7.51
CA LEU A 565 28.68 7.88 -6.83
C LEU A 565 27.47 7.66 -7.75
N GLU A 566 26.99 8.72 -8.42
CA GLU A 566 25.88 8.62 -9.38
C GLU A 566 26.20 7.62 -10.51
N LYS A 567 27.40 7.66 -11.09
CA LYS A 567 27.82 6.69 -12.10
C LYS A 567 28.01 5.27 -11.55
N ALA A 568 28.45 5.15 -10.29
CA ALA A 568 28.59 3.86 -9.65
C ALA A 568 27.21 3.23 -9.42
N LEU A 569 26.24 4.00 -8.91
CA LEU A 569 24.84 3.58 -8.73
C LEU A 569 24.17 3.26 -10.08
N ASP A 570 24.36 4.08 -11.10
CA ASP A 570 23.86 3.82 -12.46
C ASP A 570 24.48 2.57 -13.12
N SER A 571 25.66 2.13 -12.65
CA SER A 571 26.32 0.93 -13.16
C SER A 571 25.85 -0.37 -12.50
N ILE A 572 25.06 -0.28 -11.43
CA ILE A 572 24.54 -1.45 -10.72
C ILE A 572 23.41 -2.05 -11.55
N ASP A 573 23.65 -3.23 -12.07
CA ASP A 573 22.58 -4.03 -12.70
C ASP A 573 21.77 -4.73 -11.59
N ILE A 574 20.73 -4.03 -11.10
CA ILE A 574 19.82 -4.55 -10.08
C ILE A 574 19.00 -5.75 -10.56
N THR A 575 19.11 -6.12 -11.85
CA THR A 575 18.48 -7.33 -12.41
C THR A 575 19.43 -8.55 -12.36
N ASP A 576 20.71 -8.34 -12.00
CA ASP A 576 21.65 -9.44 -11.81
C ASP A 576 21.26 -10.23 -10.53
N PRO A 577 20.95 -11.53 -10.65
CA PRO A 577 20.62 -12.36 -9.49
C PRO A 577 21.69 -12.35 -8.39
N ALA A 578 22.96 -12.13 -8.75
CA ALA A 578 24.04 -12.02 -7.77
C ALA A 578 23.94 -10.71 -6.99
N VAL A 579 23.51 -9.63 -7.62
CA VAL A 579 23.26 -8.33 -6.97
C VAL A 579 22.07 -8.45 -6.02
N VAL A 580 20.95 -9.05 -6.47
CA VAL A 580 19.75 -9.27 -5.65
C VAL A 580 20.07 -10.13 -4.42
N MET A 581 20.82 -11.24 -4.59
CA MET A 581 21.24 -12.06 -3.44
C MET A 581 22.18 -11.30 -2.51
N ALA A 582 23.06 -10.48 -3.03
CA ALA A 582 24.01 -9.69 -2.27
C ALA A 582 23.29 -8.64 -1.40
N PHE A 583 22.23 -8.01 -1.91
CA PHE A 583 21.38 -7.11 -1.12
C PHE A 583 20.78 -7.83 0.09
N GLY A 584 20.25 -9.05 -0.08
CA GLY A 584 19.72 -9.85 1.02
C GLY A 584 20.75 -10.32 2.05
N VAL A 585 22.01 -10.60 1.61
CA VAL A 585 23.09 -11.07 2.50
C VAL A 585 23.76 -9.91 3.23
N CYS A 586 23.82 -8.73 2.62
CA CYS A 586 24.56 -7.56 3.09
C CYS A 586 23.64 -6.49 3.70
N GLN A 587 22.43 -6.84 3.98
CA GLN A 587 21.38 -5.98 4.52
C GLN A 587 21.83 -5.22 5.79
N GLU A 588 22.60 -5.89 6.66
CA GLU A 588 23.16 -5.31 7.90
C GLU A 588 24.13 -4.13 7.68
N PHE A 589 24.58 -3.91 6.43
CA PHE A 589 25.49 -2.81 6.08
C PHE A 589 24.78 -1.70 5.30
N ILE A 590 23.48 -1.79 5.05
CA ILE A 590 22.75 -0.71 4.38
C ILE A 590 22.40 0.35 5.44
N PRO A 591 22.90 1.59 5.30
CA PRO A 591 22.54 2.66 6.23
C PRO A 591 21.04 2.85 6.31
N GLY A 592 20.45 2.65 7.49
CA GLY A 592 19.04 2.86 7.73
C GLY A 592 18.10 1.68 7.35
N LEU A 593 18.66 0.48 7.06
CA LEU A 593 17.90 -0.78 6.99
C LEU A 593 18.32 -1.69 8.12
#